data_df7ed3ce02e424770834de5f2ce87fda
#
_entry.id   df7ed3ce02e424770834de5f2ce87fda
#
_cell.length_a   1.000
_cell.length_b   1.000
_cell.length_c   1.000
_cell.angle_alpha   90.00
_cell.angle_beta   90.00
_cell.angle_gamma   90.00
#
_symmetry.space_group_name_H-M   'P 1'
#
loop_
_entity.id
_entity.type
_entity.pdbx_description
1 polymer ?
#
loop_
_entity_poly.entity_id
_entity_poly.type
_entity_poly.pdbx_seq_one_letter_code
_entity_poly.pdbx_strand_id
1 'polypeptide(L)'
;MKKRVSVQLDGRSYVVITEDDEEYVKGIAAEVSENLLKASRSAKNLDVRDCAILVALDYCDDSKKEKRRNKELVVKADQIMQHTNELNKKCADYKGRLT
;
A
#
# COMPACT_ATOMS: atom_id res chain seq x y z
N MET A 1 -3.38 -15.93 14.45
CA MET A 1 -2.33 -16.23 15.45
C MET A 1 -1.10 -15.42 15.19
N LYS A 2 -0.60 -14.73 16.21
CA LYS A 2 0.64 -13.99 16.08
C LYS A 2 1.83 -14.93 16.05
N LYS A 3 2.71 -14.71 15.09
CA LYS A 3 3.94 -15.50 14.94
C LYS A 3 5.15 -14.59 14.88
N ARG A 4 6.29 -15.16 15.14
CA ARG A 4 7.58 -14.44 15.08
C ARG A 4 8.25 -14.77 13.76
N VAL A 5 8.57 -13.72 13.00
CA VAL A 5 9.29 -13.85 11.74
C VAL A 5 10.62 -13.12 11.86
N SER A 6 11.71 -13.84 11.62
CA SER A 6 13.04 -13.24 11.60
C SER A 6 13.30 -12.65 10.22
N VAL A 7 13.69 -11.39 10.19
CA VAL A 7 14.06 -10.69 8.96
C VAL A 7 15.44 -10.08 9.11
N GLN A 8 16.16 -9.97 8.02
CA GLN A 8 17.47 -9.34 8.01
C GLN A 8 17.41 -7.99 7.31
N LEU A 9 17.88 -6.96 8.00
CA LEU A 9 17.95 -5.61 7.50
C LEU A 9 19.33 -5.05 7.87
N ASP A 10 20.08 -4.61 6.86
CA ASP A 10 21.40 -4.03 7.05
C ASP A 10 22.36 -4.96 7.83
N GLY A 11 22.33 -6.25 7.49
CA GLY A 11 23.21 -7.24 8.13
C GLY A 11 22.82 -7.60 9.57
N ARG A 12 21.70 -7.09 10.06
CA ARG A 12 21.18 -7.40 11.40
C ARG A 12 19.88 -8.17 11.29
N SER A 13 19.66 -9.05 12.26
CA SER A 13 18.42 -9.80 12.37
C SER A 13 17.44 -9.11 13.28
N TYR A 14 16.21 -9.03 12.83
CA TYR A 14 15.09 -8.46 13.59
C TYR A 14 13.97 -9.48 13.65
N VAL A 15 13.27 -9.51 14.76
CA VAL A 15 12.10 -10.39 14.93
C VAL A 15 10.84 -9.51 14.84
N VAL A 16 10.00 -9.84 13.88
CA VAL A 16 8.72 -9.16 13.69
C VAL A 16 7.62 -10.08 14.19
N ILE A 17 6.75 -9.55 15.03
CA ILE A 17 5.57 -10.26 15.51
C ILE A 17 4.40 -9.85 14.61
N THR A 18 3.82 -10.82 13.93
CA THR A 18 2.82 -10.56 12.91
C THR A 18 1.82 -11.70 12.79
N GLU A 19 0.64 -11.39 12.27
CA GLU A 19 -0.34 -12.39 11.86
C GLU A 19 -0.21 -12.72 10.37
N ASP A 20 0.60 -11.96 9.63
CA ASP A 20 0.81 -12.13 8.20
C ASP A 20 1.70 -13.34 7.90
N ASP A 21 1.67 -13.78 6.65
CA ASP A 21 2.51 -14.88 6.19
C ASP A 21 4.00 -14.51 6.25
N GLU A 22 4.81 -15.51 6.58
CA GLU A 22 6.26 -15.33 6.66
C GLU A 22 6.86 -14.84 5.34
N GLU A 23 6.42 -15.39 4.22
CA GLU A 23 6.89 -14.98 2.90
C GLU A 23 6.55 -13.52 2.59
N TYR A 24 5.38 -13.09 2.99
CA TYR A 24 4.95 -11.70 2.83
C TYR A 24 5.84 -10.75 3.62
N VAL A 25 6.11 -11.08 4.88
CA VAL A 25 6.96 -10.25 5.75
C VAL A 25 8.40 -10.22 5.23
N LYS A 26 8.92 -11.36 4.79
CA LYS A 26 10.26 -11.44 4.20
C LYS A 26 10.35 -10.64 2.90
N GLY A 27 9.28 -10.63 2.10
CA GLY A 27 9.20 -9.82 0.91
C GLY A 27 9.26 -8.32 1.21
N ILE A 28 8.56 -7.88 2.24
CA ILE A 28 8.62 -6.50 2.71
C ILE A 28 10.03 -6.15 3.18
N ALA A 29 10.65 -7.03 3.96
CA ALA A 29 12.01 -6.80 4.46
C ALA A 29 13.02 -6.70 3.31
N ALA A 30 12.89 -7.52 2.29
CA ALA A 30 13.74 -7.46 1.10
C ALA A 30 13.57 -6.13 0.36
N GLU A 31 12.35 -5.65 0.23
CA GLU A 31 12.04 -4.36 -0.40
C GLU A 31 12.62 -3.20 0.40
N VAL A 32 12.48 -3.23 1.73
CA VAL A 32 13.06 -2.22 2.61
C VAL A 32 14.58 -2.22 2.51
N SER A 33 15.21 -3.40 2.49
CA SER A 33 16.66 -3.53 2.32
C SER A 33 17.13 -2.91 1.00
N GLU A 34 16.41 -3.16 -0.08
CA GLU A 34 16.73 -2.59 -1.39
C GLU A 34 16.61 -1.07 -1.37
N ASN A 35 15.57 -0.54 -0.75
CA ASN A 35 15.36 0.90 -0.65
C ASN A 35 16.42 1.58 0.23
N LEU A 36 16.87 0.90 1.29
CA LEU A 36 17.98 1.38 2.11
C LEU A 36 19.28 1.47 1.30
N LEU A 37 19.55 0.47 0.46
CA LEU A 37 20.70 0.49 -0.42
C LEU A 37 20.62 1.64 -1.43
N LYS A 38 19.46 1.86 -2.01
CA LYS A 38 19.25 2.97 -2.96
C LYS A 38 19.48 4.32 -2.27
N ALA A 39 18.96 4.51 -1.06
CA ALA A 39 19.16 5.73 -0.30
C ALA A 39 20.63 5.95 0.04
N SER A 40 21.35 4.89 0.39
CA SER A 40 22.77 4.92 0.66
C SER A 40 23.60 5.34 -0.57
N ARG A 41 23.20 4.90 -1.76
CA ARG A 41 23.87 5.23 -3.00
C ARG A 41 23.58 6.65 -3.49
N SER A 42 22.38 7.15 -3.23
CA SER A 42 21.94 8.45 -3.74
C SER A 42 22.50 9.63 -2.97
N ALA A 43 22.92 9.42 -1.72
CA ALA A 43 23.43 10.48 -0.88
C ALA A 43 24.71 10.03 -0.17
N LYS A 44 25.82 10.68 -0.48
CA LYS A 44 27.10 10.42 0.17
C LYS A 44 27.07 10.97 1.60
N ASN A 45 27.68 10.26 2.53
CA ASN A 45 27.82 10.65 3.94
C ASN A 45 26.56 10.48 4.80
N LEU A 46 25.57 9.73 4.33
CA LEU A 46 24.44 9.36 5.19
C LEU A 46 24.74 8.03 5.89
N ASP A 47 24.52 7.99 7.19
CA ASP A 47 24.58 6.73 7.91
C ASP A 47 23.28 5.92 7.71
N VAL A 48 23.27 4.70 8.23
CA VAL A 48 22.09 3.80 8.08
C VAL A 48 20.85 4.40 8.72
N ARG A 49 21.04 5.10 9.84
CA ARG A 49 19.92 5.75 10.54
C ARG A 49 19.27 6.82 9.65
N ASP A 50 20.09 7.65 9.01
CA ASP A 50 19.61 8.71 8.12
C ASP A 50 18.91 8.10 6.92
N CYS A 51 19.47 7.04 6.33
CA CYS A 51 18.84 6.31 5.23
C CYS A 51 17.49 5.73 5.64
N ALA A 52 17.40 5.14 6.83
CA ALA A 52 16.16 4.59 7.35
C ALA A 52 15.09 5.66 7.53
N ILE A 53 15.47 6.83 8.02
CA ILE A 53 14.55 7.96 8.19
C ILE A 53 14.02 8.42 6.83
N LEU A 54 14.91 8.56 5.84
CA LEU A 54 14.50 8.96 4.48
C LEU A 54 13.57 7.94 3.85
N VAL A 55 13.87 6.66 3.99
CA VAL A 55 13.01 5.57 3.48
C VAL A 55 11.66 5.60 4.18
N ALA A 56 11.64 5.81 5.50
CA ALA A 56 10.39 5.91 6.25
C ALA A 56 9.55 7.10 5.80
N LEU A 57 10.18 8.24 5.52
CA LEU A 57 9.48 9.42 5.02
C LEU A 57 8.87 9.14 3.64
N ASP A 58 9.61 8.47 2.75
CA ASP A 58 9.12 8.10 1.44
C ASP A 58 7.93 7.15 1.53
N TYR A 59 8.01 6.12 2.36
CA TYR A 59 6.90 5.18 2.55
C TYR A 59 5.67 5.87 3.12
N CYS A 60 5.86 6.78 4.06
CA CYS A 60 4.75 7.54 4.64
C CYS A 60 4.09 8.42 3.58
N ASP A 61 4.90 9.09 2.76
CA ASP A 61 4.41 9.93 1.67
C ASP A 61 3.61 9.10 0.65
N ASP A 62 4.18 7.96 0.22
CA ASP A 62 3.51 7.06 -0.71
C ASP A 62 2.22 6.50 -0.13
N SER A 63 2.23 6.12 1.13
CA SER A 63 1.05 5.61 1.82
C SER A 63 -0.07 6.66 1.87
N LYS A 64 0.27 7.92 2.15
CA LYS A 64 -0.70 9.01 2.16
C LYS A 64 -1.24 9.30 0.77
N LYS A 65 -0.39 9.26 -0.26
CA LYS A 65 -0.80 9.42 -1.65
C LYS A 65 -1.74 8.31 -2.08
N GLU A 66 -1.45 7.07 -1.70
CA GLU A 66 -2.33 5.95 -1.99
C GLU A 66 -3.67 6.05 -1.27
N LYS A 67 -3.67 6.45 0.00
CA LYS A 67 -4.91 6.70 0.73
C LYS A 67 -5.74 7.79 0.07
N ARG A 68 -5.09 8.83 -0.42
CA ARG A 68 -5.77 9.91 -1.17
C ARG A 68 -6.37 9.37 -2.46
N ARG A 69 -5.60 8.59 -3.23
CA ARG A 69 -6.09 7.92 -4.44
C ARG A 69 -7.26 7.01 -4.15
N ASN A 70 -7.17 6.23 -3.08
CA ASN A 70 -8.25 5.33 -2.69
C ASN A 70 -9.52 6.10 -2.33
N LYS A 71 -9.40 7.22 -1.62
CA LYS A 71 -10.55 8.10 -1.35
C LYS A 71 -11.14 8.66 -2.63
N GLU A 72 -10.31 9.12 -3.55
CA GLU A 72 -10.76 9.62 -4.85
C GLU A 72 -11.44 8.53 -5.66
N LEU A 73 -10.89 7.32 -5.67
CA LEU A 73 -11.48 6.17 -6.35
C LEU A 73 -12.81 5.77 -5.71
N VAL A 74 -12.92 5.79 -4.39
CA VAL A 74 -14.17 5.51 -3.70
C VAL A 74 -15.22 6.54 -4.05
N VAL A 75 -14.88 7.83 -4.05
CA VAL A 75 -15.80 8.90 -4.45
C VAL A 75 -16.24 8.71 -5.90
N LYS A 76 -15.30 8.41 -6.82
CA LYS A 76 -15.63 8.13 -8.21
C LYS A 76 -16.50 6.90 -8.37
N ALA A 77 -16.20 5.84 -7.60
CA ALA A 77 -17.00 4.62 -7.63
C ALA A 77 -18.43 4.89 -7.14
N ASP A 78 -18.59 5.66 -6.07
CA ASP A 78 -19.90 6.07 -5.57
C ASP A 78 -20.67 6.88 -6.62
N GLN A 79 -20.01 7.82 -7.30
CA GLN A 79 -20.60 8.59 -8.39
C GLN A 79 -21.04 7.69 -9.54
N ILE A 80 -20.22 6.73 -9.92
CA ILE A 80 -20.54 5.74 -10.96
C ILE A 80 -21.70 4.87 -10.52
N MET A 81 -21.74 4.43 -9.28
CA MET A 81 -22.84 3.62 -8.75
C MET A 81 -24.15 4.40 -8.75
N GLN A 82 -24.14 5.67 -8.36
CA GLN A 82 -25.33 6.54 -8.42
C GLN A 82 -25.84 6.66 -9.84
N HIS A 83 -24.93 6.91 -10.79
CA HIS A 83 -25.27 7.03 -12.21
C HIS A 83 -25.82 5.70 -12.76
N THR A 84 -25.19 4.60 -12.37
CA THR A 84 -25.64 3.25 -12.74
C THR A 84 -27.02 2.94 -12.18
N ASN A 85 -27.30 3.33 -10.93
CA ASN A 85 -28.61 3.17 -10.32
C ASN A 85 -29.70 3.96 -11.08
N GLU A 86 -29.39 5.17 -11.51
CA GLU A 86 -30.29 5.96 -12.34
C GLU A 86 -30.55 5.30 -13.70
N LEU A 87 -29.50 4.77 -14.33
CA LEU A 87 -29.61 4.00 -15.58
C LEU A 87 -30.40 2.74 -15.38
N ASN A 88 -30.19 2.03 -14.27
CA ASN A 88 -30.94 0.82 -13.96
C ASN A 88 -32.41 1.10 -13.74
N LYS A 89 -32.76 2.22 -13.10
CA LYS A 89 -34.16 2.65 -12.99
C LYS A 89 -34.80 2.87 -14.34
N LYS A 90 -34.08 3.58 -15.24
CA LYS A 90 -34.56 3.80 -16.60
C LYS A 90 -34.69 2.50 -17.38
N CYS A 91 -33.71 1.58 -17.22
CA CYS A 91 -33.78 0.25 -17.85
C CYS A 91 -34.93 -0.58 -17.28
N ALA A 92 -35.18 -0.51 -15.98
CA ALA A 92 -36.31 -1.21 -15.37
C ALA A 92 -37.63 -0.67 -15.89
N ASP A 93 -37.75 0.65 -16.05
CA ASP A 93 -38.93 1.27 -16.68
C ASP A 93 -39.12 0.81 -18.13
N TYR A 94 -38.04 0.73 -18.89
CA TYR A 94 -38.08 0.19 -20.25
C TYR A 94 -38.49 -1.26 -20.27
N LYS A 95 -37.94 -2.09 -19.40
CA LYS A 95 -38.32 -3.53 -19.31
C LYS A 95 -39.78 -3.69 -18.90
N GLY A 96 -40.23 -2.84 -17.97
CA GLY A 96 -41.63 -2.82 -17.57
C GLY A 96 -42.58 -2.44 -18.70
N ARG A 97 -42.11 -1.61 -19.64
CA ARG A 97 -42.90 -1.25 -20.85
C ARG A 97 -42.86 -2.31 -21.94
N LEU A 98 -41.79 -3.10 -21.98
CA LEU A 98 -41.58 -4.15 -22.96
C LEU A 98 -42.20 -5.50 -22.56
N THR A 99 -42.51 -5.64 -21.31
CA THR A 99 -43.18 -6.82 -20.76
C THR A 99 -44.66 -6.54 -20.49
#